data_2709e4540863b9d1b6d02a53b33bb601
#
_entry.id   2709e4540863b9d1b6d02a53b33bb601
#
_cell.length_a   1.000
_cell.length_b   1.000
_cell.length_c   1.000
_cell.angle_alpha   90.00
_cell.angle_beta   90.00
_cell.angle_gamma   90.00
#
_symmetry.space_group_name_H-M   'P 1'
#
loop_
_entity.id
_entity.type
_entity.pdbx_description
1 polymer ?
#
loop_
_entity_poly.entity_id
_entity_poly.type
_entity_poly.pdbx_seq_one_letter_code
_entity_poly.pdbx_strand_id
1 'polypeptide(L)'
;MKKRITILLAVLNLIFAFSVQSQDLHLSQFYETPLLRNPALAGIFTGDVRVQAVYRDQWNSVTSGYRTGSLSGEYKVPVGKGDDYVTWGMQLFYDRAGTISFTQTKILPALNYHKSISSEKNTYLSLGFMGGWVQHSIDLSKVTTNSQYDQMGLGENITDPTYSYLDGSVGMSLNSVLNNNPDNNFYIGAAYHHFNRPGNSFYRDKNIELNPKWVFSGGIKLAGNEYSYVSIEADHSRQGSFTETVFGAMYAYKIGAYPDEPDYVFSIGTFMRWNDALIPIVKLDYHPFSVSFSYDANISKLKPSSHGRGGFEIGISWIGKLADNSNPYFKPRF
;
A
#
# COMPACT_ATOMS: atom_id res chain seq x y z
N MET A 1 -20.53 -35.00 37.88
CA MET A 1 -20.81 -34.38 36.58
C MET A 1 -20.29 -32.96 36.46
N LYS A 2 -20.59 -32.02 37.35
CA LYS A 2 -20.15 -30.61 37.25
C LYS A 2 -18.61 -30.41 37.07
N LYS A 3 -17.75 -31.09 37.86
CA LYS A 3 -16.28 -31.00 37.73
C LYS A 3 -15.74 -31.45 36.37
N ARG A 4 -16.35 -32.47 35.74
CA ARG A 4 -15.91 -32.94 34.42
C ARG A 4 -16.29 -31.96 33.31
N ILE A 5 -17.43 -31.28 33.42
CA ILE A 5 -17.89 -30.26 32.48
C ILE A 5 -16.97 -29.00 32.59
N THR A 6 -16.57 -28.62 33.82
CA THR A 6 -15.64 -27.50 34.03
C THR A 6 -14.25 -27.76 33.43
N ILE A 7 -13.75 -29.00 33.58
CA ILE A 7 -12.46 -29.40 32.97
C ILE A 7 -12.58 -29.44 31.46
N LEU A 8 -13.70 -29.96 30.90
CA LEU A 8 -13.90 -29.96 29.45
C LEU A 8 -14.02 -28.57 28.87
N LEU A 9 -14.67 -27.61 29.54
CA LEU A 9 -14.75 -26.22 29.18
C LEU A 9 -13.39 -25.51 29.29
N ALA A 10 -12.58 -25.84 30.32
CA ALA A 10 -11.23 -25.30 30.48
C ALA A 10 -10.28 -25.82 29.38
N VAL A 11 -10.36 -27.11 29.03
CA VAL A 11 -9.58 -27.70 27.93
C VAL A 11 -10.04 -27.13 26.58
N LEU A 12 -11.33 -26.89 26.39
CA LEU A 12 -11.87 -26.31 25.16
C LEU A 12 -11.37 -24.86 24.99
N ASN A 13 -11.23 -24.07 26.07
CA ASN A 13 -10.66 -22.73 26.01
C ASN A 13 -9.15 -22.71 25.74
N LEU A 14 -8.40 -23.74 26.15
CA LEU A 14 -6.97 -23.88 25.85
C LEU A 14 -6.70 -24.22 24.37
N ILE A 15 -7.64 -24.86 23.68
CA ILE A 15 -7.52 -25.22 22.26
C ILE A 15 -7.76 -24.00 21.35
N PHE A 16 -8.42 -22.97 21.86
CA PHE A 16 -8.70 -21.71 21.13
C PHE A 16 -7.73 -20.55 21.50
N ALA A 17 -6.50 -20.85 21.88
CA ALA A 17 -5.45 -19.84 21.89
C ALA A 17 -5.14 -19.44 20.44
N PHE A 18 -5.97 -18.58 19.85
CA PHE A 18 -5.67 -17.96 18.57
C PHE A 18 -4.44 -17.08 18.75
N SER A 19 -3.38 -17.39 18.02
CA SER A 19 -2.26 -16.47 17.86
C SER A 19 -2.82 -15.21 17.21
N VAL A 20 -2.93 -14.11 17.95
CA VAL A 20 -3.25 -12.81 17.38
C VAL A 20 -2.03 -12.40 16.59
N GLN A 21 -2.12 -12.51 15.28
CA GLN A 21 -1.08 -12.05 14.36
C GLN A 21 -1.48 -10.67 13.85
N SER A 22 -0.55 -9.74 13.90
CA SER A 22 -0.75 -8.41 13.32
C SER A 22 -0.51 -8.48 11.81
N GLN A 23 -1.39 -7.87 11.04
CA GLN A 23 -1.19 -7.64 9.60
C GLN A 23 -0.72 -6.20 9.37
N ASP A 24 0.00 -5.98 8.27
CA ASP A 24 0.35 -4.65 7.82
C ASP A 24 -0.89 -3.84 7.45
N LEU A 25 -0.78 -2.55 7.68
CA LEU A 25 -1.81 -1.60 7.25
C LEU A 25 -1.83 -1.52 5.72
N HIS A 26 -3.02 -1.41 5.16
CA HIS A 26 -3.28 -1.25 3.74
C HIS A 26 -3.99 0.07 3.44
N LEU A 27 -3.77 0.62 2.25
CA LEU A 27 -4.46 1.78 1.71
C LEU A 27 -5.43 1.33 0.62
N SER A 28 -6.59 1.97 0.53
CA SER A 28 -7.62 1.65 -0.47
C SER A 28 -7.22 2.14 -1.86
N GLN A 29 -6.50 3.27 -1.92
CA GLN A 29 -5.86 3.76 -3.13
C GLN A 29 -4.48 3.12 -3.31
N PHE A 30 -4.43 1.78 -3.32
CA PHE A 30 -3.19 1.03 -3.41
C PHE A 30 -2.35 1.37 -4.66
N TYR A 31 -3.00 1.76 -5.75
CA TYR A 31 -2.34 2.18 -6.99
C TYR A 31 -1.58 3.51 -6.86
N GLU A 32 -1.91 4.36 -5.87
CA GLU A 32 -1.16 5.59 -5.55
C GLU A 32 0.02 5.33 -4.59
N THR A 33 0.23 4.08 -4.15
CA THR A 33 1.32 3.72 -3.23
C THR A 33 2.13 2.51 -3.71
N PRO A 34 2.69 2.58 -4.93
CA PRO A 34 3.35 1.43 -5.57
C PRO A 34 4.49 0.84 -4.75
N LEU A 35 5.30 1.66 -4.08
CA LEU A 35 6.43 1.20 -3.26
C LEU A 35 5.98 0.34 -2.07
N LEU A 36 4.83 0.64 -1.46
CA LEU A 36 4.29 -0.18 -0.37
C LEU A 36 3.76 -1.53 -0.84
N ARG A 37 3.37 -1.63 -2.11
CA ARG A 37 2.89 -2.87 -2.73
C ARG A 37 4.06 -3.76 -3.15
N ASN A 38 4.99 -3.17 -3.90
CA ASN A 38 6.10 -3.89 -4.50
C ASN A 38 7.22 -2.89 -4.86
N PRO A 39 8.43 -3.01 -4.31
CA PRO A 39 9.53 -2.11 -4.65
C PRO A 39 9.89 -2.14 -6.15
N ALA A 40 9.58 -3.22 -6.88
CA ALA A 40 9.81 -3.30 -8.33
C ALA A 40 8.77 -2.52 -9.17
N LEU A 41 7.73 -1.94 -8.55
CA LEU A 41 6.82 -1.00 -9.22
C LEU A 41 7.32 0.44 -9.19
N ALA A 42 8.40 0.73 -8.46
CA ALA A 42 9.05 2.02 -8.53
C ALA A 42 9.49 2.33 -9.97
N GLY A 43 9.26 3.56 -10.44
CA GLY A 43 9.68 3.99 -11.78
C GLY A 43 8.71 3.61 -12.91
N ILE A 44 7.63 2.88 -12.65
CA ILE A 44 6.63 2.56 -13.67
C ILE A 44 5.64 3.74 -13.78
N PHE A 45 6.06 4.80 -14.43
CA PHE A 45 5.26 5.99 -14.74
C PHE A 45 5.89 6.76 -15.90
N THR A 46 5.13 7.66 -16.53
CA THR A 46 5.65 8.53 -17.61
C THR A 46 6.19 9.83 -17.00
N GLY A 47 7.50 10.05 -17.06
CA GLY A 47 8.21 11.20 -16.46
C GLY A 47 9.52 10.75 -15.82
N ASP A 48 10.28 11.66 -15.23
CA ASP A 48 11.57 11.38 -14.59
C ASP A 48 11.45 11.31 -13.06
N VAL A 49 10.56 12.12 -12.50
CA VAL A 49 10.31 12.21 -11.05
C VAL A 49 8.84 12.04 -10.79
N ARG A 50 8.51 11.28 -9.75
CA ARG A 50 7.15 11.17 -9.21
C ARG A 50 7.20 11.40 -7.70
N VAL A 51 6.28 12.23 -7.21
CA VAL A 51 6.02 12.39 -5.77
C VAL A 51 4.56 12.10 -5.53
N GLN A 52 4.26 11.22 -4.58
CA GLN A 52 2.88 10.84 -4.24
C GLN A 52 2.67 10.93 -2.75
N ALA A 53 1.54 11.50 -2.35
CA ALA A 53 1.08 11.57 -0.97
C ALA A 53 -0.33 11.00 -0.88
N VAL A 54 -0.57 10.16 0.11
CA VAL A 54 -1.90 9.63 0.42
C VAL A 54 -2.19 9.84 1.90
N TYR A 55 -3.35 10.35 2.20
CA TYR A 55 -3.86 10.50 3.57
C TYR A 55 -5.16 9.71 3.71
N ARG A 56 -5.26 8.92 4.77
CA ARG A 56 -6.44 8.15 5.14
C ARG A 56 -6.89 8.50 6.55
N ASP A 57 -8.19 8.64 6.71
CA ASP A 57 -8.84 8.80 8.02
C ASP A 57 -10.01 7.82 8.10
N GLN A 58 -10.01 6.94 9.11
CA GLN A 58 -11.06 5.92 9.24
C GLN A 58 -11.45 5.71 10.71
N TRP A 59 -12.67 5.19 10.91
CA TRP A 59 -13.22 4.76 12.21
C TRP A 59 -13.51 5.89 13.21
N ASN A 60 -13.54 7.17 12.80
CA ASN A 60 -13.90 8.31 13.66
C ASN A 60 -15.29 8.20 14.28
N SER A 61 -16.16 7.35 13.73
CA SER A 61 -17.53 7.13 14.24
C SER A 61 -17.59 6.09 15.37
N VAL A 62 -16.53 5.31 15.60
CA VAL A 62 -16.53 4.16 16.52
C VAL A 62 -15.55 4.35 17.67
N THR A 63 -14.39 4.97 17.40
CA THR A 63 -13.29 5.13 18.37
C THR A 63 -12.44 6.36 18.02
N SER A 64 -11.36 6.61 18.77
CA SER A 64 -10.32 7.55 18.34
C SER A 64 -9.79 7.11 16.98
N GLY A 65 -10.04 7.93 15.94
CA GLY A 65 -9.83 7.56 14.55
C GLY A 65 -8.43 7.05 14.24
N TYR A 66 -8.35 6.21 13.22
CA TYR A 66 -7.09 5.76 12.62
C TYR A 66 -6.69 6.74 11.54
N ARG A 67 -5.47 7.26 11.62
CA ARG A 67 -4.94 8.25 10.66
C ARG A 67 -3.65 7.74 10.08
N THR A 68 -3.64 7.61 8.76
CA THR A 68 -2.50 7.09 8.02
C THR A 68 -2.04 8.12 7.00
N GLY A 69 -0.74 8.36 6.94
CA GLY A 69 -0.09 9.17 5.92
C GLY A 69 0.99 8.37 5.20
N SER A 70 1.04 8.46 3.90
CA SER A 70 2.06 7.89 3.03
C SER A 70 2.61 8.98 2.14
N LEU A 71 3.93 9.10 2.04
CA LEU A 71 4.62 9.99 1.11
C LEU A 71 5.72 9.21 0.43
N SER A 72 5.71 9.17 -0.89
CA SER A 72 6.78 8.57 -1.68
C SER A 72 7.36 9.55 -2.68
N GLY A 73 8.65 9.40 -2.94
CA GLY A 73 9.37 10.10 -4.01
C GLY A 73 10.17 9.10 -4.82
N GLU A 74 10.18 9.25 -6.14
CA GLU A 74 10.86 8.36 -7.06
C GLU A 74 11.58 9.18 -8.12
N TYR A 75 12.80 8.75 -8.46
CA TYR A 75 13.62 9.38 -9.50
C TYR A 75 14.26 8.34 -10.40
N LYS A 76 14.04 8.45 -11.70
CA LYS A 76 14.58 7.57 -12.73
C LYS A 76 15.88 8.07 -13.28
N VAL A 77 16.86 7.19 -13.43
CA VAL A 77 18.18 7.45 -14.00
C VAL A 77 18.46 6.43 -15.08
N PRO A 78 18.72 6.86 -16.34
CA PRO A 78 19.17 5.96 -17.40
C PRO A 78 20.51 5.32 -17.07
N VAL A 79 20.69 4.07 -17.45
CA VAL A 79 21.93 3.31 -17.19
C VAL A 79 22.43 2.65 -18.46
N GLY A 80 23.72 2.83 -18.75
CA GLY A 80 24.36 2.22 -19.92
C GLY A 80 24.02 2.93 -21.23
N LYS A 81 24.09 2.19 -22.34
CA LYS A 81 23.86 2.69 -23.71
C LYS A 81 22.51 2.24 -24.29
N GLY A 82 21.75 1.44 -23.54
CA GLY A 82 20.44 0.91 -23.94
C GLY A 82 19.32 1.64 -23.24
N ASP A 83 18.14 1.02 -23.22
CA ASP A 83 16.93 1.58 -22.60
C ASP A 83 16.76 1.12 -21.15
N ASP A 84 17.81 0.59 -20.53
CA ASP A 84 17.83 0.21 -19.12
C ASP A 84 17.84 1.47 -18.24
N TYR A 85 17.18 1.40 -17.09
CA TYR A 85 17.22 2.48 -16.11
C TYR A 85 17.16 1.96 -14.68
N VAL A 86 17.57 2.81 -13.75
CA VAL A 86 17.47 2.59 -12.31
C VAL A 86 16.52 3.62 -11.74
N THR A 87 15.68 3.21 -10.81
CA THR A 87 14.83 4.12 -10.04
C THR A 87 15.27 4.13 -8.59
N TRP A 88 15.59 5.31 -8.10
CA TRP A 88 15.74 5.60 -6.69
C TRP A 88 14.39 5.97 -6.11
N GLY A 89 14.03 5.34 -5.02
CA GLY A 89 12.78 5.59 -4.32
C GLY A 89 13.00 5.90 -2.84
N MET A 90 12.07 6.63 -2.26
CA MET A 90 11.96 6.84 -0.81
C MET A 90 10.50 6.72 -0.42
N GLN A 91 10.19 5.86 0.54
CA GLN A 91 8.87 5.73 1.14
C GLN A 91 8.92 6.19 2.59
N LEU A 92 8.12 7.19 2.91
CA LEU A 92 7.81 7.62 4.27
C LEU A 92 6.39 7.20 4.59
N PHE A 93 6.20 6.61 5.76
CA PHE A 93 4.89 6.15 6.19
C PHE A 93 4.69 6.47 7.67
N TYR A 94 3.52 6.97 7.98
CA TYR A 94 3.10 7.29 9.35
C TYR A 94 1.69 6.79 9.58
N ASP A 95 1.49 6.04 10.63
CA ASP A 95 0.18 5.58 11.06
C ASP A 95 -0.01 5.81 12.55
N ARG A 96 -1.22 6.20 12.93
CA ARG A 96 -1.63 6.35 14.32
C ARG A 96 -3.00 5.74 14.53
N ALA A 97 -3.07 4.76 15.41
CA ALA A 97 -4.25 3.94 15.63
C ALA A 97 -4.75 4.00 17.07
N GLY A 98 -6.06 4.11 17.22
CA GLY A 98 -6.80 3.88 18.44
C GLY A 98 -6.52 4.86 19.60
N THR A 99 -7.12 4.54 20.76
CA THR A 99 -7.10 5.40 21.97
C THR A 99 -5.72 5.52 22.58
N ILE A 100 -4.91 4.46 22.56
CA ILE A 100 -3.53 4.44 23.11
C ILE A 100 -2.52 5.13 22.20
N SER A 101 -2.99 5.70 21.08
CA SER A 101 -2.13 6.34 20.07
C SER A 101 -0.98 5.41 19.62
N PHE A 102 -1.31 4.14 19.31
CA PHE A 102 -0.34 3.24 18.70
C PHE A 102 0.15 3.86 17.39
N THR A 103 1.43 4.18 17.34
CA THR A 103 2.05 4.88 16.21
C THR A 103 3.06 3.99 15.53
N GLN A 104 3.03 3.96 14.20
CA GLN A 104 4.05 3.34 13.36
C GLN A 104 4.66 4.38 12.42
N THR A 105 5.98 4.46 12.38
CA THR A 105 6.72 5.30 11.44
C THR A 105 7.69 4.43 10.66
N LYS A 106 7.69 4.58 9.31
CA LYS A 106 8.61 3.86 8.41
C LYS A 106 9.35 4.85 7.53
N ILE A 107 10.66 4.65 7.38
CA ILE A 107 11.54 5.37 6.44
C ILE A 107 12.27 4.31 5.62
N LEU A 108 11.85 4.13 4.38
CA LEU A 108 12.24 3.00 3.54
C LEU A 108 12.80 3.49 2.20
N PRO A 109 14.11 3.70 2.06
CA PRO A 109 14.75 3.85 0.76
C PRO A 109 14.55 2.60 -0.11
N ALA A 110 14.38 2.83 -1.41
CA ALA A 110 14.18 1.80 -2.42
C ALA A 110 15.11 2.00 -3.61
N LEU A 111 15.50 0.90 -4.22
CA LEU A 111 16.25 0.87 -5.46
C LEU A 111 15.62 -0.18 -6.38
N ASN A 112 15.33 0.20 -7.61
CA ASN A 112 14.76 -0.68 -8.61
C ASN A 112 15.56 -0.60 -9.91
N TYR A 113 15.98 -1.75 -10.44
CA TYR A 113 16.63 -1.86 -11.74
C TYR A 113 15.64 -2.38 -12.78
N HIS A 114 15.53 -1.68 -13.89
CA HIS A 114 14.64 -2.00 -15.01
C HIS A 114 15.46 -2.43 -16.22
N LYS A 115 15.39 -3.71 -16.53
CA LYS A 115 16.00 -4.28 -17.72
C LYS A 115 15.05 -4.20 -18.90
N SER A 116 15.40 -3.46 -19.93
CA SER A 116 14.69 -3.48 -21.19
C SER A 116 14.86 -4.83 -21.88
N ILE A 117 13.74 -5.53 -22.13
CA ILE A 117 13.68 -6.79 -22.86
C ILE A 117 13.33 -6.53 -24.32
N SER A 118 12.47 -5.53 -24.57
CA SER A 118 12.07 -5.11 -25.91
C SER A 118 11.79 -3.61 -25.89
N SER A 119 12.63 -2.86 -26.62
CA SER A 119 12.45 -1.42 -26.80
C SER A 119 11.22 -1.10 -27.64
N GLU A 120 10.91 -1.92 -28.65
CA GLU A 120 9.74 -1.76 -29.52
C GLU A 120 8.41 -1.83 -28.74
N LYS A 121 8.30 -2.78 -27.80
CA LYS A 121 7.11 -2.98 -26.97
C LYS A 121 7.21 -2.32 -25.61
N ASN A 122 8.25 -1.51 -25.35
CA ASN A 122 8.53 -0.96 -24.03
C ASN A 122 8.37 -2.02 -22.90
N THR A 123 8.94 -3.21 -23.12
CA THR A 123 8.84 -4.32 -22.20
C THR A 123 10.02 -4.30 -21.25
N TYR A 124 9.73 -4.20 -19.94
CA TYR A 124 10.74 -4.16 -18.90
C TYR A 124 10.50 -5.28 -17.87
N LEU A 125 11.59 -5.95 -17.53
CA LEU A 125 11.66 -6.78 -16.33
C LEU A 125 12.37 -5.97 -15.26
N SER A 126 11.76 -5.86 -14.09
CA SER A 126 12.25 -5.02 -13.00
C SER A 126 12.51 -5.85 -11.76
N LEU A 127 13.60 -5.52 -11.07
CA LEU A 127 13.98 -6.12 -9.79
C LEU A 127 14.22 -4.99 -8.79
N GLY A 128 13.38 -4.92 -7.74
CA GLY A 128 13.39 -3.88 -6.73
C GLY A 128 13.78 -4.41 -5.36
N PHE A 129 14.50 -3.57 -4.62
CA PHE A 129 14.82 -3.76 -3.22
C PHE A 129 14.39 -2.50 -2.45
N MET A 130 13.81 -2.70 -1.29
CA MET A 130 13.45 -1.63 -0.36
C MET A 130 13.80 -2.08 1.06
N GLY A 131 14.40 -1.21 1.84
CA GLY A 131 14.70 -1.54 3.23
C GLY A 131 15.05 -0.31 4.03
N GLY A 132 14.77 -0.32 5.31
CA GLY A 132 15.02 0.83 6.15
C GLY A 132 14.51 0.66 7.57
N TRP A 133 14.29 1.77 8.22
CA TRP A 133 13.98 1.85 9.62
C TRP A 133 12.46 1.94 9.86
N VAL A 134 12.01 1.15 10.84
CA VAL A 134 10.62 1.11 11.31
C VAL A 134 10.63 1.32 12.81
N GLN A 135 9.73 2.19 13.31
CA GLN A 135 9.52 2.44 14.73
C GLN A 135 8.05 2.28 15.06
N HIS A 136 7.80 1.63 16.19
CA HIS A 136 6.50 1.58 16.85
C HIS A 136 6.57 2.29 18.19
N SER A 137 5.49 3.00 18.56
CA SER A 137 5.35 3.62 19.89
C SER A 137 3.91 3.59 20.38
N ILE A 138 3.74 3.60 21.69
CA ILE A 138 2.45 3.76 22.38
C ILE A 138 2.55 4.89 23.41
N ASP A 139 1.42 5.54 23.64
CA ASP A 139 1.31 6.57 24.69
C ASP A 139 0.82 5.93 25.99
N LEU A 140 1.75 5.63 26.89
CA LEU A 140 1.43 4.99 28.18
C LEU A 140 0.46 5.82 29.04
N SER A 141 0.42 7.14 28.86
CA SER A 141 -0.51 8.00 29.61
C SER A 141 -1.98 7.77 29.24
N LYS A 142 -2.22 7.16 28.08
CA LYS A 142 -3.56 6.83 27.54
C LYS A 142 -3.93 5.36 27.71
N VAL A 143 -3.02 4.55 28.22
CA VAL A 143 -3.29 3.14 28.50
C VAL A 143 -4.19 3.04 29.73
N THR A 144 -5.30 2.34 29.59
CA THR A 144 -6.21 2.00 30.70
C THR A 144 -6.31 0.47 30.80
N THR A 145 -6.07 -0.06 32.00
CA THR A 145 -6.13 -1.50 32.25
C THR A 145 -7.12 -1.82 33.38
N ASN A 146 -7.58 -3.05 33.45
CA ASN A 146 -8.44 -3.50 34.54
C ASN A 146 -7.74 -3.38 35.90
N SER A 147 -6.42 -3.59 35.96
CA SER A 147 -5.63 -3.44 37.18
C SER A 147 -5.64 -2.01 37.73
N GLN A 148 -5.69 -0.99 36.87
CA GLN A 148 -5.84 0.41 37.27
C GLN A 148 -7.21 0.67 37.88
N TYR A 149 -8.25 0.04 37.35
CA TYR A 149 -9.60 0.13 37.92
C TYR A 149 -9.65 -0.45 39.33
N ASP A 150 -8.89 -1.53 39.57
CA ASP A 150 -8.74 -2.17 40.90
C ASP A 150 -7.67 -1.48 41.78
N GLN A 151 -7.19 -0.30 41.40
CA GLN A 151 -6.16 0.48 42.11
C GLN A 151 -4.80 -0.24 42.25
N MET A 152 -4.51 -1.23 41.43
CA MET A 152 -3.25 -2.01 41.45
C MET A 152 -2.18 -1.47 40.47
N GLY A 153 -2.31 -0.23 39.97
CA GLY A 153 -1.43 0.34 38.94
C GLY A 153 -1.71 -0.21 37.57
N LEU A 154 -0.79 -0.05 36.63
CA LEU A 154 -0.98 -0.49 35.23
C LEU A 154 -1.19 -1.99 35.09
N GLY A 155 -0.65 -2.81 36.00
CA GLY A 155 -0.71 -4.27 35.93
C GLY A 155 0.07 -4.90 34.75
N GLU A 156 0.44 -4.10 33.78
CA GLU A 156 1.24 -4.47 32.61
C GLU A 156 2.63 -3.87 32.73
N ASN A 157 3.67 -4.70 32.68
CA ASN A 157 5.05 -4.24 32.79
C ASN A 157 5.63 -3.93 31.38
N ILE A 158 5.09 -2.88 30.74
CA ILE A 158 5.64 -2.40 29.46
C ILE A 158 6.91 -1.60 29.78
N THR A 159 8.05 -2.22 29.58
CA THR A 159 9.36 -1.64 29.91
C THR A 159 9.70 -0.47 29.00
N ASP A 160 9.42 -0.60 27.71
CA ASP A 160 9.68 0.43 26.70
C ASP A 160 8.42 0.74 25.90
N PRO A 161 7.94 2.01 25.89
CA PRO A 161 6.81 2.41 25.07
C PRO A 161 7.17 2.54 23.59
N THR A 162 8.42 2.31 23.23
CA THR A 162 8.95 2.47 21.86
C THR A 162 9.95 1.37 21.55
N TYR A 163 9.81 0.78 20.36
CA TYR A 163 10.82 -0.12 19.79
C TYR A 163 11.00 0.15 18.29
N SER A 164 12.16 -0.21 17.77
CA SER A 164 12.49 -0.05 16.35
C SER A 164 13.27 -1.24 15.81
N TYR A 165 13.19 -1.43 14.51
CA TYR A 165 13.90 -2.47 13.80
C TYR A 165 14.21 -2.04 12.35
N LEU A 166 15.11 -2.78 11.72
CA LEU A 166 15.33 -2.68 10.28
C LEU A 166 14.42 -3.68 9.57
N ASP A 167 13.80 -3.24 8.50
CA ASP A 167 12.91 -4.03 7.66
C ASP A 167 13.44 -4.10 6.25
N GLY A 168 13.13 -5.19 5.53
CA GLY A 168 13.56 -5.39 4.17
C GLY A 168 12.50 -6.05 3.29
N SER A 169 12.45 -5.62 2.04
CA SER A 169 11.51 -6.09 1.02
C SER A 169 12.21 -6.24 -0.32
N VAL A 170 11.83 -7.26 -1.08
CA VAL A 170 12.27 -7.47 -2.45
C VAL A 170 11.05 -7.65 -3.35
N GLY A 171 11.20 -7.30 -4.62
CA GLY A 171 10.12 -7.48 -5.56
C GLY A 171 10.61 -7.63 -6.99
N MET A 172 9.76 -8.20 -7.81
CA MET A 172 9.96 -8.35 -9.24
C MET A 172 8.68 -7.91 -9.96
N SER A 173 8.83 -7.29 -11.14
CA SER A 173 7.69 -6.94 -11.99
C SER A 173 8.05 -7.03 -13.47
N LEU A 174 7.03 -7.29 -14.27
CA LEU A 174 7.08 -7.24 -15.73
C LEU A 174 6.01 -6.25 -16.18
N ASN A 175 6.38 -5.28 -17.01
CA ASN A 175 5.44 -4.38 -17.66
C ASN A 175 5.70 -4.32 -19.16
N SER A 176 4.65 -4.15 -19.96
CA SER A 176 4.74 -4.11 -21.41
C SER A 176 3.58 -3.35 -22.02
N VAL A 177 3.82 -2.79 -23.21
CA VAL A 177 2.80 -2.23 -24.09
C VAL A 177 2.19 -3.34 -24.93
N LEU A 178 0.87 -3.29 -25.13
CA LEU A 178 0.12 -4.23 -25.95
C LEU A 178 -0.18 -3.62 -27.32
N ASN A 179 -0.10 -4.44 -28.37
CA ASN A 179 -0.47 -4.06 -29.74
C ASN A 179 0.18 -2.77 -30.26
N ASN A 180 1.40 -2.44 -29.78
CA ASN A 180 2.13 -1.23 -30.11
C ASN A 180 1.34 0.08 -29.84
N ASN A 181 0.25 0.01 -29.08
CA ASN A 181 -0.51 1.15 -28.64
C ASN A 181 -0.06 1.53 -27.22
N PRO A 182 0.55 2.69 -27.01
CA PRO A 182 1.04 3.11 -25.69
C PRO A 182 -0.07 3.28 -24.64
N ASP A 183 -1.32 3.42 -25.05
CA ASP A 183 -2.47 3.46 -24.14
C ASP A 183 -2.98 2.06 -23.76
N ASN A 184 -2.46 1.01 -24.40
CA ASN A 184 -2.71 -0.37 -24.04
C ASN A 184 -1.46 -0.94 -23.38
N ASN A 185 -1.49 -1.15 -22.09
CA ASN A 185 -0.35 -1.68 -21.35
C ASN A 185 -0.80 -2.55 -20.18
N PHE A 186 0.11 -3.36 -19.66
CA PHE A 186 -0.13 -4.16 -18.48
C PHE A 186 1.12 -4.24 -17.63
N TYR A 187 0.93 -4.55 -16.36
CA TYR A 187 1.99 -5.00 -15.49
C TYR A 187 1.54 -6.19 -14.65
N ILE A 188 2.49 -7.01 -14.26
CA ILE A 188 2.34 -8.05 -13.23
C ILE A 188 3.56 -7.99 -12.33
N GLY A 189 3.38 -8.31 -11.06
CA GLY A 189 4.48 -8.28 -10.11
C GLY A 189 4.25 -9.17 -8.90
N ALA A 190 5.35 -9.51 -8.25
CA ALA A 190 5.37 -10.22 -6.98
C ALA A 190 6.37 -9.56 -6.05
N ALA A 191 6.02 -9.44 -4.77
CA ALA A 191 6.90 -8.90 -3.73
C ALA A 191 6.90 -9.78 -2.49
N TYR A 192 8.01 -9.76 -1.78
CA TYR A 192 8.20 -10.42 -0.51
C TYR A 192 8.73 -9.42 0.51
N HIS A 193 7.87 -9.01 1.43
CA HIS A 193 8.15 -8.06 2.48
C HIS A 193 8.55 -8.78 3.76
N HIS A 194 9.29 -8.07 4.62
CA HIS A 194 9.75 -8.57 5.93
C HIS A 194 10.59 -9.85 5.80
N PHE A 195 11.44 -9.93 4.77
CA PHE A 195 12.23 -11.14 4.52
C PHE A 195 13.23 -11.43 5.64
N ASN A 196 13.62 -10.42 6.40
CA ASN A 196 14.51 -10.51 7.55
C ASN A 196 13.78 -10.82 8.88
N ARG A 197 12.44 -10.96 8.87
CA ARG A 197 11.60 -11.29 10.02
C ARG A 197 12.01 -10.54 11.28
N PRO A 198 11.92 -9.20 11.29
CA PRO A 198 12.38 -8.43 12.44
C PRO A 198 11.56 -8.72 13.69
N GLY A 199 12.18 -8.59 14.86
CA GLY A 199 11.48 -8.69 16.14
C GLY A 199 10.41 -7.60 16.27
N ASN A 200 9.20 -7.98 16.66
CA ASN A 200 8.01 -7.11 16.70
C ASN A 200 7.34 -7.15 18.08
N SER A 201 8.02 -6.64 19.10
CA SER A 201 7.55 -6.75 20.48
C SER A 201 7.96 -5.57 21.36
N PHE A 202 7.01 -4.99 22.10
CA PHE A 202 7.26 -4.01 23.16
C PHE A 202 7.97 -4.59 24.39
N TYR A 203 7.92 -5.91 24.56
CA TYR A 203 8.61 -6.62 25.64
C TYR A 203 10.02 -7.07 25.26
N ARG A 204 10.51 -6.67 24.06
CA ARG A 204 11.80 -7.11 23.51
C ARG A 204 11.95 -8.64 23.41
N ASP A 205 10.83 -9.35 23.31
CA ASP A 205 10.85 -10.79 23.09
C ASP A 205 11.27 -11.08 21.65
N LYS A 206 12.43 -11.72 21.51
CA LYS A 206 13.01 -12.08 20.22
C LYS A 206 12.26 -13.21 19.49
N ASN A 207 11.38 -13.93 20.19
CA ASN A 207 10.58 -14.98 19.61
C ASN A 207 9.33 -14.45 18.90
N ILE A 208 9.00 -13.17 19.12
CA ILE A 208 7.88 -12.50 18.47
C ILE A 208 8.42 -11.78 17.25
N GLU A 209 8.34 -12.44 16.08
CA GLU A 209 8.80 -11.90 14.81
C GLU A 209 7.62 -11.38 13.97
N LEU A 210 7.90 -10.39 13.14
CA LEU A 210 6.96 -9.94 12.11
C LEU A 210 6.87 -11.00 11.01
N ASN A 211 5.66 -11.44 10.71
CA ASN A 211 5.45 -12.42 9.65
C ASN A 211 5.79 -11.83 8.29
N PRO A 212 6.49 -12.58 7.44
CA PRO A 212 6.73 -12.17 6.07
C PRO A 212 5.40 -12.08 5.31
N LYS A 213 5.36 -11.15 4.33
CA LYS A 213 4.18 -10.86 3.52
C LYS A 213 4.48 -11.03 2.05
N TRP A 214 3.69 -11.83 1.38
CA TRP A 214 3.65 -11.93 -0.08
C TRP A 214 2.61 -10.96 -0.64
N VAL A 215 2.96 -10.28 -1.73
CA VAL A 215 2.05 -9.43 -2.50
C VAL A 215 2.17 -9.79 -3.97
N PHE A 216 1.04 -10.08 -4.60
CA PHE A 216 0.91 -10.27 -6.04
C PHE A 216 0.07 -9.14 -6.59
N SER A 217 0.62 -8.41 -7.54
CA SER A 217 0.02 -7.22 -8.13
C SER A 217 -0.14 -7.39 -9.62
N GLY A 218 -1.22 -6.87 -10.18
CA GLY A 218 -1.40 -6.83 -11.61
C GLY A 218 -2.36 -5.74 -12.03
N GLY A 219 -2.14 -5.21 -13.22
CA GLY A 219 -3.03 -4.23 -13.82
C GLY A 219 -2.94 -4.24 -15.33
N ILE A 220 -4.03 -3.86 -15.97
CA ILE A 220 -4.14 -3.68 -17.39
C ILE A 220 -4.88 -2.39 -17.70
N LYS A 221 -4.34 -1.60 -18.62
CA LYS A 221 -4.95 -0.41 -19.18
C LYS A 221 -5.29 -0.67 -20.62
N LEU A 222 -6.53 -0.42 -21.00
CA LEU A 222 -7.06 -0.66 -22.33
C LEU A 222 -7.74 0.59 -22.88
N ALA A 223 -7.25 1.11 -23.99
CA ALA A 223 -7.89 2.20 -24.72
C ALA A 223 -9.25 1.77 -25.24
N GLY A 224 -10.29 2.51 -24.93
CA GLY A 224 -11.61 2.35 -25.52
C GLY A 224 -11.72 3.09 -26.85
N ASN A 225 -11.15 4.29 -26.89
CA ASN A 225 -10.98 5.14 -28.08
C ASN A 225 -9.83 6.12 -27.80
N GLU A 226 -9.60 7.10 -28.69
CA GLU A 226 -8.54 8.10 -28.53
C GLU A 226 -8.69 8.94 -27.25
N TYR A 227 -9.94 9.15 -26.78
CA TYR A 227 -10.25 9.99 -25.61
C TYR A 227 -10.59 9.21 -24.35
N SER A 228 -10.61 7.89 -24.37
CA SER A 228 -10.98 7.13 -23.19
C SER A 228 -10.23 5.82 -23.04
N TYR A 229 -10.05 5.41 -21.79
CA TYR A 229 -9.50 4.10 -21.45
C TYR A 229 -10.13 3.54 -20.18
N VAL A 230 -9.98 2.23 -20.00
CA VAL A 230 -10.33 1.53 -18.77
C VAL A 230 -9.04 0.98 -18.17
N SER A 231 -8.84 1.20 -16.88
CA SER A 231 -7.80 0.51 -16.10
C SER A 231 -8.46 -0.49 -15.17
N ILE A 232 -7.90 -1.69 -15.11
CA ILE A 232 -8.32 -2.78 -14.20
C ILE A 232 -7.10 -3.16 -13.40
N GLU A 233 -7.22 -3.17 -12.09
CA GLU A 233 -6.11 -3.51 -11.20
C GLU A 233 -6.54 -4.48 -10.11
N ALA A 234 -5.60 -5.29 -9.66
CA ALA A 234 -5.80 -6.23 -8.56
C ALA A 234 -4.51 -6.42 -7.77
N ASP A 235 -4.68 -6.52 -6.46
CA ASP A 235 -3.64 -6.94 -5.51
C ASP A 235 -4.16 -8.11 -4.67
N HIS A 236 -3.32 -9.10 -4.46
CA HIS A 236 -3.53 -10.17 -3.51
C HIS A 236 -2.34 -10.25 -2.56
N SER A 237 -2.59 -10.18 -1.27
CA SER A 237 -1.56 -10.28 -0.25
C SER A 237 -1.84 -11.36 0.77
N ARG A 238 -0.76 -11.97 1.30
CA ARG A 238 -0.81 -12.94 2.39
C ARG A 238 0.30 -12.67 3.39
N GLN A 239 -0.09 -12.49 4.66
CA GLN A 239 0.82 -12.30 5.79
C GLN A 239 0.39 -13.23 6.94
N GLY A 240 1.20 -14.24 7.23
CA GLY A 240 0.82 -15.28 8.19
C GLY A 240 -0.46 -16.00 7.79
N SER A 241 -1.48 -15.91 8.64
CA SER A 241 -2.84 -16.46 8.39
C SER A 241 -3.79 -15.50 7.68
N PHE A 242 -3.41 -14.22 7.54
CA PHE A 242 -4.26 -13.20 6.91
C PHE A 242 -4.04 -13.16 5.41
N THR A 243 -5.15 -13.02 4.70
CA THR A 243 -5.18 -12.79 3.25
C THR A 243 -6.06 -11.59 2.95
N GLU A 244 -5.63 -10.78 2.00
CA GLU A 244 -6.41 -9.67 1.47
C GLU A 244 -6.37 -9.70 -0.04
N THR A 245 -7.51 -9.43 -0.66
CA THR A 245 -7.63 -9.28 -2.11
C THR A 245 -8.40 -8.00 -2.39
N VAL A 246 -7.79 -7.10 -3.16
CA VAL A 246 -8.41 -5.87 -3.65
C VAL A 246 -8.37 -5.90 -5.16
N PHE A 247 -9.48 -5.60 -5.81
CA PHE A 247 -9.55 -5.50 -7.27
C PHE A 247 -10.64 -4.51 -7.68
N GLY A 248 -10.50 -3.96 -8.87
CA GLY A 248 -11.49 -3.03 -9.39
C GLY A 248 -11.11 -2.45 -10.73
N ALA A 249 -11.90 -1.48 -11.17
CA ALA A 249 -11.70 -0.81 -12.44
C ALA A 249 -12.04 0.68 -12.33
N MET A 250 -11.36 1.47 -13.16
CA MET A 250 -11.65 2.88 -13.40
C MET A 250 -11.82 3.14 -14.88
N TYR A 251 -12.82 3.92 -15.23
CA TYR A 251 -13.00 4.51 -16.54
C TYR A 251 -12.45 5.93 -16.53
N ALA A 252 -11.60 6.23 -17.50
CA ALA A 252 -10.95 7.53 -17.65
C ALA A 252 -11.37 8.19 -18.97
N TYR A 253 -11.65 9.49 -18.91
CA TYR A 253 -11.99 10.32 -20.05
C TYR A 253 -11.02 11.50 -20.15
N LYS A 254 -10.37 11.63 -21.30
CA LYS A 254 -9.42 12.68 -21.64
C LYS A 254 -10.17 13.90 -22.16
N ILE A 255 -9.93 15.06 -21.58
CA ILE A 255 -10.55 16.34 -21.91
C ILE A 255 -9.45 17.24 -22.46
N GLY A 256 -9.62 17.76 -23.67
CA GLY A 256 -8.66 18.63 -24.35
C GLY A 256 -8.82 18.53 -25.86
N ALA A 257 -8.07 19.37 -26.57
CA ALA A 257 -8.10 19.41 -28.03
C ALA A 257 -7.38 18.22 -28.67
N TYR A 258 -6.36 17.66 -27.98
CA TYR A 258 -5.54 16.57 -28.46
C TYR A 258 -5.56 15.41 -27.47
N PRO A 259 -5.95 14.19 -27.91
CA PRO A 259 -6.04 13.03 -27.02
C PRO A 259 -4.68 12.57 -26.47
N ASP A 260 -3.58 12.89 -27.17
CA ASP A 260 -2.21 12.55 -26.72
C ASP A 260 -1.68 13.51 -25.65
N GLU A 261 -2.21 14.74 -25.62
CA GLU A 261 -1.84 15.79 -24.65
C GLU A 261 -3.12 16.43 -24.06
N PRO A 262 -3.92 15.66 -23.29
CA PRO A 262 -5.15 16.18 -22.72
C PRO A 262 -4.86 17.21 -21.64
N ASP A 263 -5.68 18.28 -21.58
CA ASP A 263 -5.62 19.27 -20.52
C ASP A 263 -5.97 18.65 -19.16
N TYR A 264 -6.96 17.74 -19.16
CA TYR A 264 -7.44 17.01 -17.98
C TYR A 264 -7.75 15.55 -18.33
N VAL A 265 -7.58 14.67 -17.34
CA VAL A 265 -8.18 13.32 -17.40
C VAL A 265 -9.04 13.13 -16.16
N PHE A 266 -10.34 12.92 -16.38
CA PHE A 266 -11.27 12.59 -15.32
C PHE A 266 -11.49 11.09 -15.27
N SER A 267 -11.30 10.50 -14.10
CA SER A 267 -11.47 9.06 -13.89
C SER A 267 -12.49 8.80 -12.79
N ILE A 268 -13.35 7.83 -13.02
CA ILE A 268 -14.30 7.34 -12.03
C ILE A 268 -14.27 5.82 -12.01
N GLY A 269 -14.35 5.23 -10.83
CA GLY A 269 -14.30 3.78 -10.72
C GLY A 269 -14.73 3.26 -9.35
N THR A 270 -14.57 1.96 -9.21
CA THR A 270 -14.88 1.27 -7.97
C THR A 270 -13.91 0.12 -7.80
N PHE A 271 -13.36 0.02 -6.61
CA PHE A 271 -12.62 -1.16 -6.15
C PHE A 271 -13.41 -1.91 -5.09
N MET A 272 -13.10 -3.17 -4.94
CA MET A 272 -13.68 -4.04 -3.92
C MET A 272 -12.56 -4.69 -3.14
N ARG A 273 -12.53 -4.45 -1.84
CA ARG A 273 -11.75 -5.27 -0.91
C ARG A 273 -12.63 -6.43 -0.50
N TRP A 274 -12.21 -7.63 -0.90
CA TRP A 274 -13.03 -8.84 -0.79
C TRP A 274 -13.49 -9.08 0.67
N ASN A 275 -14.80 -9.25 0.86
CA ASN A 275 -15.45 -9.43 2.17
C ASN A 275 -15.28 -8.27 3.17
N ASP A 276 -14.79 -7.09 2.75
CA ASP A 276 -14.55 -5.97 3.67
C ASP A 276 -15.23 -4.68 3.22
N ALA A 277 -14.86 -4.11 2.07
CA ALA A 277 -15.35 -2.80 1.65
C ALA A 277 -15.58 -2.68 0.15
N LEU A 278 -16.56 -1.87 -0.23
CA LEU A 278 -16.72 -1.32 -1.58
C LEU A 278 -16.14 0.10 -1.58
N ILE A 279 -15.32 0.43 -2.57
CA ILE A 279 -14.47 1.62 -2.60
C ILE A 279 -14.74 2.41 -3.89
N PRO A 280 -15.76 3.27 -3.94
CA PRO A 280 -15.91 4.23 -5.01
C PRO A 280 -14.75 5.22 -5.00
N ILE A 281 -14.29 5.59 -6.22
CA ILE A 281 -13.12 6.45 -6.44
C ILE A 281 -13.43 7.45 -7.54
N VAL A 282 -12.94 8.66 -7.35
CA VAL A 282 -12.85 9.70 -8.39
C VAL A 282 -11.43 10.23 -8.42
N LYS A 283 -10.92 10.50 -9.62
CA LYS A 283 -9.57 11.05 -9.83
C LYS A 283 -9.61 12.10 -10.93
N LEU A 284 -8.86 13.17 -10.74
CA LEU A 284 -8.64 14.22 -11.72
C LEU A 284 -7.14 14.39 -11.92
N ASP A 285 -6.68 14.15 -13.12
CA ASP A 285 -5.32 14.46 -13.53
C ASP A 285 -5.32 15.81 -14.25
N TYR A 286 -4.49 16.73 -13.78
CA TYR A 286 -4.19 18.04 -14.37
C TYR A 286 -2.68 18.20 -14.39
N HIS A 287 -2.08 17.82 -15.49
CA HIS A 287 -0.61 17.74 -15.58
C HIS A 287 0.08 19.02 -15.11
N PRO A 288 1.10 18.94 -14.21
CA PRO A 288 1.79 17.75 -13.70
C PRO A 288 1.16 17.12 -12.42
N PHE A 289 0.02 17.61 -11.97
CA PHE A 289 -0.63 17.14 -10.74
C PHE A 289 -1.76 16.16 -11.01
N SER A 290 -2.03 15.29 -10.06
CA SER A 290 -3.29 14.56 -9.95
C SER A 290 -3.80 14.55 -8.52
N VAL A 291 -5.13 14.52 -8.40
CA VAL A 291 -5.83 14.44 -7.12
C VAL A 291 -6.86 13.33 -7.21
N SER A 292 -6.90 12.47 -6.21
CA SER A 292 -7.86 11.38 -6.11
C SER A 292 -8.56 11.39 -4.75
N PHE A 293 -9.80 10.94 -4.75
CA PHE A 293 -10.60 10.77 -3.55
C PHE A 293 -11.30 9.42 -3.59
N SER A 294 -11.28 8.70 -2.48
CA SER A 294 -12.03 7.46 -2.31
C SER A 294 -12.72 7.39 -0.95
N TYR A 295 -13.76 6.55 -0.88
CA TYR A 295 -14.48 6.28 0.35
C TYR A 295 -14.70 4.79 0.52
N ASP A 296 -14.29 4.23 1.66
CA ASP A 296 -14.52 2.83 2.01
C ASP A 296 -15.94 2.67 2.56
N ALA A 297 -16.84 2.09 1.78
CA ALA A 297 -18.15 1.68 2.27
C ALA A 297 -18.04 0.27 2.85
N ASN A 298 -18.11 0.14 4.17
CA ASN A 298 -17.95 -1.14 4.87
C ASN A 298 -19.12 -2.10 4.56
N ILE A 299 -18.81 -3.26 3.99
CA ILE A 299 -19.75 -4.34 3.69
C ILE A 299 -19.49 -5.59 4.54
N SER A 300 -18.47 -5.57 5.39
CA SER A 300 -18.08 -6.68 6.27
C SER A 300 -19.05 -6.91 7.43
N LYS A 301 -18.78 -7.94 8.25
CA LYS A 301 -19.51 -8.22 9.48
C LYS A 301 -19.44 -7.07 10.51
N LEU A 302 -18.57 -6.10 10.34
CA LEU A 302 -18.46 -4.89 11.16
C LEU A 302 -19.46 -3.79 10.76
N LYS A 303 -20.22 -3.97 9.67
CA LYS A 303 -21.24 -3.03 9.19
C LYS A 303 -22.23 -2.57 10.29
N PRO A 304 -22.73 -3.43 11.18
CA PRO A 304 -23.64 -2.99 12.25
C PRO A 304 -22.97 -2.01 13.23
N SER A 305 -21.71 -2.26 13.61
CA SER A 305 -20.97 -1.42 14.57
C SER A 305 -20.47 -0.10 13.96
N SER A 306 -20.15 -0.12 12.68
CA SER A 306 -19.68 1.08 11.94
C SER A 306 -20.83 1.88 11.30
N HIS A 307 -22.08 1.39 11.37
CA HIS A 307 -23.21 1.92 10.61
C HIS A 307 -22.93 2.05 9.09
N GLY A 308 -22.09 1.14 8.55
CA GLY A 308 -21.63 1.17 7.17
C GLY A 308 -20.56 2.26 6.88
N ARG A 309 -20.17 3.05 7.88
CA ARG A 309 -19.15 4.08 7.72
C ARG A 309 -17.77 3.42 7.79
N GLY A 310 -16.96 3.69 6.79
CA GLY A 310 -15.56 3.23 6.70
C GLY A 310 -14.60 4.39 6.91
N GLY A 311 -13.80 4.67 5.92
CA GLY A 311 -12.84 5.75 5.92
C GLY A 311 -12.81 6.46 4.58
N PHE A 312 -12.22 7.63 4.55
CA PHE A 312 -11.92 8.30 3.31
C PHE A 312 -10.40 8.34 3.08
N GLU A 313 -10.01 8.37 1.81
CA GLU A 313 -8.64 8.61 1.41
C GLU A 313 -8.56 9.73 0.38
N ILE A 314 -7.52 10.55 0.50
CA ILE A 314 -7.16 11.58 -0.46
C ILE A 314 -5.75 11.28 -0.93
N GLY A 315 -5.58 11.18 -2.26
CA GLY A 315 -4.29 11.04 -2.92
C GLY A 315 -3.95 12.31 -3.68
N ILE A 316 -2.69 12.70 -3.63
CA ILE A 316 -2.13 13.78 -4.45
C ILE A 316 -0.84 13.25 -5.05
N SER A 317 -0.65 13.41 -6.35
CA SER A 317 0.61 13.09 -7.00
C SER A 317 1.08 14.22 -7.91
N TRP A 318 2.39 14.27 -8.06
CA TRP A 318 3.07 15.15 -8.99
C TRP A 318 4.07 14.34 -9.81
N ILE A 319 4.01 14.51 -11.14
CA ILE A 319 4.93 13.86 -12.09
C ILE A 319 5.59 14.94 -12.92
N GLY A 320 6.92 15.01 -12.85
CA GLY A 320 7.72 15.99 -13.54
C GLY A 320 8.80 15.39 -14.44
N LYS A 321 9.28 16.21 -15.38
CA LYS A 321 10.50 15.98 -16.15
C LYS A 321 11.55 16.97 -15.65
N LEU A 322 12.75 16.49 -15.33
CA LEU A 322 13.82 17.35 -14.76
C LEU A 322 14.70 18.02 -15.81
N ALA A 323 14.75 17.50 -17.02
CA ALA A 323 15.57 18.07 -18.09
C ALA A 323 14.96 17.68 -19.45
N ASP A 324 15.34 18.46 -20.44
CA ASP A 324 15.11 18.24 -21.87
C ASP A 324 15.95 17.04 -22.38
N ASN A 325 16.00 15.97 -21.62
CA ASN A 325 16.51 14.69 -22.06
C ASN A 325 15.49 14.12 -23.04
N SER A 326 15.57 14.63 -24.26
CA SER A 326 14.80 14.24 -25.42
C SER A 326 15.11 12.81 -25.89
N ASN A 327 15.26 11.87 -24.96
CA ASN A 327 15.27 10.47 -25.32
C ASN A 327 13.82 9.98 -25.36
N PRO A 328 13.18 9.90 -26.54
CA PRO A 328 11.78 9.51 -26.70
C PRO A 328 11.51 8.06 -26.23
N TYR A 329 12.56 7.30 -25.93
CA TYR A 329 12.50 5.90 -25.53
C TYR A 329 12.27 5.68 -24.04
N PHE A 330 12.35 6.72 -23.20
CA PHE A 330 12.13 6.64 -21.76
C PHE A 330 10.65 6.77 -21.38
N LYS A 331 9.83 5.80 -21.73
CA LYS A 331 8.40 5.83 -21.40
C LYS A 331 7.87 4.48 -20.92
N PRO A 332 8.29 3.93 -19.78
CA PRO A 332 7.44 2.94 -19.15
C PRO A 332 6.15 3.66 -18.76
N ARG A 333 5.03 3.16 -19.24
CA ARG A 333 3.70 3.75 -19.05
C ARG A 333 2.84 2.76 -18.28
N PHE A 334 2.37 3.22 -17.14
CA PHE A 334 1.17 2.67 -16.52
C PHE A 334 0.40 3.81 -15.88
#